data_7f02464f7b6d3a1aa248dd38aed57a94
#
_entry.id   7f02464f7b6d3a1aa248dd38aed57a94
#
_cell.length_a   1.000
_cell.length_b   1.000
_cell.length_c   1.000
_cell.angle_alpha   90.00
_cell.angle_beta   90.00
_cell.angle_gamma   90.00
#
_symmetry.space_group_name_H-M   'P 1'
#
loop_
_entity.id
_entity.type
_entity.pdbx_description
1 polymer ?
#
loop_
_entity_poly.entity_id
_entity_poly.type
_entity_poly.pdbx_seq_one_letter_code
_entity_poly.pdbx_strand_id
1 'polypeptide(L)'
;MIIHLKNSQPADLPFMKEILYEAVFWRVDDKRPSFEEGSAYPGVIKSLADWGEREGDAAVIATINDVPVGAAWYRYWTKDNYIRGYMDENVPVLVIGVHQDHRHQGIGSKIIEWLIEHAKKSGIQKMSLMVSKDNYALSLYRQQGFQEYSDDEDSFTMLRDI
;
A
#
# COMPACT_ATOMS: atom_id res chain seq x y z
N MET A 1 14.83 -6.36 -17.38
CA MET A 1 14.43 -6.54 -15.97
C MET A 1 13.10 -7.29 -15.95
N ILE A 2 13.08 -8.43 -15.29
CA ILE A 2 11.86 -9.26 -15.16
C ILE A 2 11.34 -9.13 -13.75
N ILE A 3 10.10 -8.66 -13.62
CA ILE A 3 9.42 -8.51 -12.33
C ILE A 3 8.50 -9.70 -12.14
N HIS A 4 8.69 -10.44 -11.05
CA HIS A 4 7.79 -11.52 -10.66
C HIS A 4 6.87 -11.04 -9.55
N LEU A 5 5.58 -11.39 -9.67
CA LEU A 5 4.56 -11.04 -8.69
C LEU A 5 4.00 -12.33 -8.09
N LYS A 6 3.93 -12.37 -6.77
CA LYS A 6 3.42 -13.55 -6.05
C LYS A 6 2.54 -13.14 -4.88
N ASN A 7 1.59 -14.00 -4.52
CA ASN A 7 0.84 -13.84 -3.27
C ASN A 7 1.82 -13.83 -2.09
N SER A 8 1.55 -13.02 -1.08
CA SER A 8 2.35 -13.02 0.13
C SER A 8 2.20 -14.33 0.90
N GLN A 9 3.26 -14.72 1.58
CA GLN A 9 3.30 -15.84 2.50
C GLN A 9 3.61 -15.30 3.91
N PRO A 10 3.34 -16.05 4.98
CA PRO A 10 3.66 -15.57 6.33
C PRO A 10 5.10 -15.11 6.51
N ALA A 11 6.04 -15.75 5.81
CA ALA A 11 7.44 -15.37 5.86
C ALA A 11 7.74 -14.00 5.23
N ASP A 12 6.80 -13.44 4.47
CA ASP A 12 6.98 -12.13 3.81
C ASP A 12 6.64 -10.95 4.74
N LEU A 13 6.08 -11.20 5.92
CA LEU A 13 5.66 -10.11 6.81
C LEU A 13 6.80 -9.15 7.18
N PRO A 14 8.02 -9.62 7.50
CA PRO A 14 9.12 -8.69 7.75
C PRO A 14 9.39 -7.76 6.59
N PHE A 15 9.35 -8.27 5.35
CA PHE A 15 9.52 -7.43 4.17
C PHE A 15 8.35 -6.45 4.00
N MET A 16 7.13 -6.87 4.27
CA MET A 16 5.97 -5.96 4.21
C MET A 16 6.13 -4.81 5.19
N LYS A 17 6.71 -5.05 6.36
CA LYS A 17 7.00 -3.98 7.34
C LYS A 17 8.05 -3.00 6.81
N GLU A 18 9.05 -3.49 6.09
CA GLU A 18 10.03 -2.62 5.43
C GLU A 18 9.35 -1.75 4.37
N ILE A 19 8.44 -2.33 3.58
CA ILE A 19 7.71 -1.59 2.54
C ILE A 19 6.73 -0.59 3.16
N LEU A 20 6.09 -0.92 4.27
CA LEU A 20 5.24 0.02 4.99
C LEU A 20 6.03 1.26 5.42
N TYR A 21 7.25 1.05 5.93
CA TYR A 21 8.15 2.14 6.25
C TYR A 21 8.45 2.99 5.00
N GLU A 22 8.75 2.34 3.86
CA GLU A 22 9.01 3.04 2.60
C GLU A 22 7.79 3.84 2.11
N ALA A 23 6.59 3.33 2.33
CA ALA A 23 5.35 3.99 1.93
C ALA A 23 5.03 5.19 2.82
N VAL A 24 5.18 5.05 4.12
CA VAL A 24 4.87 6.10 5.09
C VAL A 24 5.93 7.21 5.06
N PHE A 25 7.20 6.83 5.02
CA PHE A 25 8.33 7.76 5.04
C PHE A 25 9.02 7.79 3.67
N TRP A 26 8.23 8.05 2.64
CA TRP A 26 8.67 7.99 1.25
C TRP A 26 9.66 9.10 0.86
N ARG A 27 9.68 10.22 1.61
CA ARG A 27 10.67 11.27 1.39
C ARG A 27 12.02 10.83 1.94
N VAL A 28 13.00 10.74 1.06
CA VAL A 28 14.36 10.35 1.43
C VAL A 28 15.16 11.62 1.72
N ASP A 29 15.02 12.15 2.93
CA ASP A 29 15.71 13.35 3.36
C ASP A 29 16.27 13.16 4.79
N ASP A 30 16.91 14.21 5.34
CA ASP A 30 17.53 14.16 6.66
C ASP A 30 16.51 14.12 7.82
N LYS A 31 15.24 14.34 7.53
CA LYS A 31 14.15 14.28 8.53
C LYS A 31 13.52 12.89 8.59
N ARG A 32 13.86 12.02 7.67
CA ARG A 32 13.32 10.66 7.64
C ARG A 32 13.79 9.90 8.89
N PRO A 33 12.87 9.35 9.69
CA PRO A 33 13.28 8.55 10.86
C PRO A 33 13.97 7.27 10.40
N SER A 34 14.74 6.66 11.27
CA SER A 34 15.28 5.33 11.01
C SER A 34 14.14 4.31 10.90
N PHE A 35 14.41 3.14 10.33
CA PHE A 35 13.43 2.06 10.27
C PHE A 35 12.92 1.70 11.67
N GLU A 36 13.81 1.59 12.65
CA GLU A 36 13.42 1.30 14.04
C GLU A 36 12.47 2.35 14.61
N GLU A 37 12.82 3.61 14.46
CA GLU A 37 12.01 4.72 14.98
C GLU A 37 10.67 4.80 14.26
N GLY A 38 10.68 4.75 12.93
CA GLY A 38 9.46 4.85 12.12
C GLY A 38 8.50 3.69 12.38
N SER A 39 9.05 2.49 12.56
CA SER A 39 8.26 1.28 12.80
C SER A 39 7.61 1.25 14.20
N ALA A 40 8.04 2.11 15.10
CA ALA A 40 7.48 2.22 16.44
C ALA A 40 6.28 3.18 16.53
N TYR A 41 5.97 3.91 15.48
CA TYR A 41 4.82 4.83 15.47
C TYR A 41 3.52 4.02 15.56
N PRO A 42 2.57 4.41 16.43
CA PRO A 42 1.33 3.65 16.62
C PRO A 42 0.55 3.39 15.33
N GLY A 43 0.48 4.37 14.43
CA GLY A 43 -0.20 4.21 13.14
C GLY A 43 0.47 3.20 12.23
N VAL A 44 1.79 3.09 12.29
CA VAL A 44 2.55 2.12 11.51
C VAL A 44 2.34 0.71 12.06
N ILE A 45 2.40 0.56 13.38
CA ILE A 45 2.13 -0.73 14.05
C ILE A 45 0.73 -1.21 13.70
N LYS A 46 -0.25 -0.34 13.77
CA LYS A 46 -1.66 -0.65 13.49
C LYS A 46 -1.85 -1.20 12.08
N SER A 47 -1.15 -0.65 11.10
CA SER A 47 -1.38 -0.95 9.69
C SER A 47 -1.23 -2.43 9.35
N LEU A 48 -0.29 -3.14 9.97
CA LEU A 48 -0.06 -4.57 9.73
C LEU A 48 -0.31 -5.45 10.96
N ALA A 49 -0.97 -4.91 12.00
CA ALA A 49 -1.31 -5.69 13.17
C ALA A 49 -2.20 -6.88 12.76
N ASP A 50 -1.90 -8.06 13.30
CA ASP A 50 -2.66 -9.30 13.04
C ASP A 50 -2.75 -9.65 11.55
N TRP A 51 -1.70 -9.33 10.77
CA TRP A 51 -1.71 -9.61 9.33
C TRP A 51 -1.92 -11.10 9.07
N GLY A 52 -2.86 -11.38 8.15
CA GLY A 52 -3.23 -12.74 7.77
C GLY A 52 -4.33 -13.36 8.61
N GLU A 53 -4.68 -12.74 9.74
CA GLU A 53 -5.74 -13.23 10.63
C GLU A 53 -7.09 -12.57 10.37
N ARG A 54 -7.11 -11.43 9.68
CA ARG A 54 -8.35 -10.73 9.36
C ARG A 54 -8.88 -11.21 8.02
N GLU A 55 -10.19 -11.40 7.95
CA GLU A 55 -10.86 -11.76 6.70
C GLU A 55 -10.62 -10.70 5.65
N GLY A 56 -10.27 -11.13 4.44
CA GLY A 56 -10.07 -10.24 3.30
C GLY A 56 -8.67 -9.66 3.16
N ASP A 57 -7.75 -9.93 4.09
CA ASP A 57 -6.35 -9.51 3.95
C ASP A 57 -5.75 -10.14 2.68
N ALA A 58 -5.20 -9.30 1.81
CA ALA A 58 -4.57 -9.76 0.57
C ALA A 58 -3.35 -8.91 0.25
N ALA A 59 -2.26 -9.55 -0.16
CA ALA A 59 -1.02 -8.86 -0.48
C ALA A 59 -0.28 -9.53 -1.63
N VAL A 60 0.46 -8.72 -2.38
CA VAL A 60 1.34 -9.14 -3.45
C VAL A 60 2.76 -8.67 -3.16
N ILE A 61 3.72 -9.54 -3.44
CA ILE A 61 5.15 -9.23 -3.32
C ILE A 61 5.74 -9.19 -4.73
N ALA A 62 6.50 -8.15 -5.04
CA ALA A 62 7.25 -8.06 -6.29
C ALA A 62 8.71 -8.40 -6.04
N THR A 63 9.26 -9.27 -6.89
CA THR A 63 10.69 -9.64 -6.82
C THR A 63 11.38 -9.41 -8.16
N ILE A 64 12.67 -9.15 -8.09
CA ILE A 64 13.57 -9.11 -9.24
C ILE A 64 14.74 -10.03 -8.89
N ASN A 65 14.98 -11.05 -9.71
CA ASN A 65 16.03 -12.07 -9.44
C ASN A 65 15.87 -12.66 -8.02
N ASP A 66 14.63 -12.98 -7.65
CA ASP A 66 14.27 -13.55 -6.35
C ASP A 66 14.50 -12.61 -5.15
N VAL A 67 14.84 -11.35 -5.40
CA VAL A 67 15.00 -10.34 -4.34
C VAL A 67 13.72 -9.50 -4.25
N PRO A 68 13.07 -9.43 -3.07
CA PRO A 68 11.88 -8.59 -2.91
C PRO A 68 12.23 -7.11 -3.07
N VAL A 69 11.43 -6.39 -3.86
CA VAL A 69 11.67 -4.97 -4.16
C VAL A 69 10.46 -4.08 -3.90
N GLY A 70 9.28 -4.67 -3.78
CA GLY A 70 8.06 -3.91 -3.53
C GLY A 70 6.93 -4.81 -3.07
N ALA A 71 5.89 -4.20 -2.56
CA ALA A 71 4.70 -4.91 -2.09
C ALA A 71 3.49 -3.99 -2.08
N ALA A 72 2.32 -4.57 -2.14
CA ALA A 72 1.07 -3.87 -1.90
C ALA A 72 0.10 -4.82 -1.23
N TRP A 73 -0.80 -4.25 -0.49
CA TRP A 73 -1.85 -5.02 0.17
C TRP A 73 -3.08 -4.17 0.35
N TYR A 74 -4.21 -4.82 0.58
CA TYR A 74 -5.41 -4.15 1.05
C TYR A 74 -5.98 -4.91 2.23
N ARG A 75 -6.65 -4.18 3.12
CA ARG A 75 -7.38 -4.77 4.22
C ARG A 75 -8.55 -3.90 4.63
N TYR A 76 -9.53 -4.55 5.24
CA TYR A 76 -10.72 -3.89 5.73
C TYR A 76 -10.48 -3.30 7.13
N TRP A 77 -11.16 -2.23 7.40
CA TRP A 77 -11.09 -1.51 8.67
C TRP A 77 -12.51 -1.23 9.17
N THR A 78 -12.63 -0.71 10.38
CA THR A 78 -13.91 -0.36 10.98
C THR A 78 -13.89 1.10 11.43
N LYS A 79 -15.07 1.65 11.74
CA LYS A 79 -15.15 3.02 12.24
C LYS A 79 -14.43 3.24 13.57
N ASP A 80 -14.21 2.16 14.33
CA ASP A 80 -13.54 2.22 15.62
C ASP A 80 -12.05 1.83 15.55
N ASN A 81 -11.60 1.32 14.41
CA ASN A 81 -10.23 0.93 14.20
C ASN A 81 -9.88 1.06 12.72
N TYR A 82 -9.23 2.14 12.36
CA TYR A 82 -8.92 2.43 10.97
C TYR A 82 -7.61 3.18 10.80
N ILE A 83 -7.13 3.20 9.57
CA ILE A 83 -5.97 3.99 9.12
C ILE A 83 -6.45 5.10 8.19
N ARG A 84 -5.57 6.04 7.87
CA ARG A 84 -5.87 7.10 6.91
C ARG A 84 -6.20 6.48 5.55
N GLY A 85 -7.18 7.04 4.87
CA GLY A 85 -7.73 6.46 3.64
C GLY A 85 -9.02 5.68 3.85
N TYR A 86 -9.34 5.36 5.09
CA TYR A 86 -10.59 4.67 5.43
C TYR A 86 -11.82 5.49 5.02
N MET A 87 -12.78 4.83 4.43
CA MET A 87 -14.06 5.41 4.02
C MET A 87 -15.25 4.74 4.71
N ASP A 88 -15.36 3.43 4.61
CA ASP A 88 -16.35 2.63 5.31
C ASP A 88 -15.90 1.16 5.38
N GLU A 89 -16.67 0.35 6.10
CA GLU A 89 -16.31 -1.04 6.39
C GLU A 89 -16.31 -1.96 5.17
N ASN A 90 -16.93 -1.53 4.06
CA ASN A 90 -17.02 -2.33 2.84
C ASN A 90 -15.97 -1.94 1.79
N VAL A 91 -15.15 -0.95 2.08
CA VAL A 91 -14.12 -0.46 1.16
C VAL A 91 -12.74 -0.71 1.79
N PRO A 92 -11.99 -1.71 1.29
CA PRO A 92 -10.65 -1.94 1.82
C PRO A 92 -9.70 -0.81 1.45
N VAL A 93 -8.71 -0.59 2.29
CA VAL A 93 -7.69 0.45 2.09
C VAL A 93 -6.42 -0.19 1.54
N LEU A 94 -5.93 0.37 0.44
CA LEU A 94 -4.71 -0.06 -0.25
C LEU A 94 -3.50 0.65 0.35
N VAL A 95 -2.43 -0.13 0.57
CA VAL A 95 -1.10 0.40 0.87
C VAL A 95 -0.13 -0.20 -0.15
N ILE A 96 0.74 0.61 -0.71
CA ILE A 96 1.73 0.17 -1.69
C ILE A 96 3.05 0.91 -1.45
N GLY A 97 4.15 0.19 -1.64
CA GLY A 97 5.48 0.78 -1.60
C GLY A 97 6.47 0.00 -2.45
N VAL A 98 7.49 0.71 -2.92
CA VAL A 98 8.61 0.14 -3.65
C VAL A 98 9.88 0.63 -2.96
N HIS A 99 10.83 -0.27 -2.75
CA HIS A 99 12.10 0.10 -2.14
C HIS A 99 12.73 1.26 -2.91
N GLN A 100 13.28 2.24 -2.19
CA GLN A 100 13.78 3.49 -2.80
C GLN A 100 14.74 3.27 -3.96
N ASP A 101 15.55 2.22 -3.93
CA ASP A 101 16.54 1.93 -4.97
C ASP A 101 15.91 1.39 -6.26
N HIS A 102 14.61 1.08 -6.24
CA HIS A 102 13.88 0.47 -7.36
C HIS A 102 12.69 1.32 -7.83
N ARG A 103 12.57 2.56 -7.34
CA ARG A 103 11.50 3.47 -7.76
C ARG A 103 11.67 3.94 -9.20
N HIS A 104 10.56 4.40 -9.80
CA HIS A 104 10.53 4.95 -11.16
C HIS A 104 10.92 3.96 -12.26
N GLN A 105 10.68 2.65 -12.02
CA GLN A 105 10.97 1.57 -12.97
C GLN A 105 9.71 0.79 -13.40
N GLY A 106 8.52 1.32 -13.11
CA GLY A 106 7.25 0.68 -13.47
C GLY A 106 6.80 -0.45 -12.55
N ILE A 107 7.50 -0.69 -11.44
CA ILE A 107 7.17 -1.76 -10.50
C ILE A 107 5.83 -1.48 -9.83
N GLY A 108 5.61 -0.24 -9.39
CA GLY A 108 4.35 0.15 -8.75
C GLY A 108 3.12 -0.09 -9.62
N SER A 109 3.21 0.21 -10.91
CA SER A 109 2.12 -0.05 -11.86
C SER A 109 1.77 -1.53 -11.94
N LYS A 110 2.77 -2.39 -12.03
CA LYS A 110 2.55 -3.83 -12.12
C LYS A 110 1.95 -4.40 -10.83
N ILE A 111 2.41 -3.94 -9.70
CA ILE A 111 1.91 -4.37 -8.39
C ILE A 111 0.43 -3.99 -8.26
N ILE A 112 0.09 -2.75 -8.59
CA ILE A 112 -1.28 -2.25 -8.41
C ILE A 112 -2.25 -2.94 -9.39
N GLU A 113 -1.82 -3.19 -10.62
CA GLU A 113 -2.62 -3.92 -11.61
C GLU A 113 -2.94 -5.33 -11.13
N TRP A 114 -1.95 -6.03 -10.58
CA TRP A 114 -2.14 -7.37 -10.04
C TRP A 114 -3.15 -7.35 -8.88
N LEU A 115 -3.00 -6.38 -7.98
CA LEU A 115 -3.85 -6.30 -6.80
C LEU A 115 -5.30 -5.97 -7.17
N ILE A 116 -5.50 -5.10 -8.15
CA ILE A 116 -6.83 -4.76 -8.66
C ILE A 116 -7.49 -5.98 -9.29
N GLU A 117 -6.76 -6.75 -10.10
CA GLU A 117 -7.29 -7.99 -10.67
C GLU A 117 -7.68 -9.00 -9.58
N HIS A 118 -6.85 -9.13 -8.55
CA HIS A 118 -7.15 -9.97 -7.40
C HIS A 118 -8.43 -9.50 -6.70
N ALA A 119 -8.57 -8.19 -6.51
CA ALA A 119 -9.77 -7.60 -5.89
C ALA A 119 -11.03 -7.88 -6.71
N LYS A 120 -10.96 -7.75 -8.03
CA LYS A 120 -12.08 -8.08 -8.93
C LYS A 120 -12.53 -9.53 -8.75
N LYS A 121 -11.58 -10.45 -8.74
CA LYS A 121 -11.87 -11.88 -8.55
C LYS A 121 -12.45 -12.18 -7.18
N SER A 122 -12.17 -11.36 -6.20
CA SER A 122 -12.66 -11.51 -4.84
C SER A 122 -14.00 -10.80 -4.61
N GLY A 123 -14.58 -10.18 -5.63
CA GLY A 123 -15.88 -9.51 -5.55
C GLY A 123 -15.86 -8.14 -4.90
N ILE A 124 -14.69 -7.54 -4.75
CA ILE A 124 -14.55 -6.20 -4.18
C ILE A 124 -15.05 -5.17 -5.19
N GLN A 125 -15.86 -4.22 -4.73
CA GLN A 125 -16.49 -3.23 -5.59
C GLN A 125 -15.79 -1.88 -5.59
N LYS A 126 -15.12 -1.52 -4.51
CA LYS A 126 -14.41 -0.24 -4.36
C LYS A 126 -13.17 -0.44 -3.51
N MET A 127 -12.18 0.41 -3.75
CA MET A 127 -10.93 0.42 -2.99
C MET A 127 -10.48 1.86 -2.79
N SER A 128 -9.99 2.16 -1.60
CA SER A 128 -9.51 3.49 -1.26
C SER A 128 -8.03 3.48 -0.89
N LEU A 129 -7.42 4.65 -0.88
CA LEU A 129 -6.06 4.86 -0.41
C LEU A 129 -5.91 6.31 0.07
N MET A 130 -4.83 6.58 0.79
CA MET A 130 -4.40 7.92 1.14
C MET A 130 -3.06 8.19 0.45
N VAL A 131 -2.89 9.39 -0.07
CA VAL A 131 -1.64 9.82 -0.70
C VAL A 131 -1.36 11.27 -0.39
N SER A 132 -0.11 11.60 -0.07
CA SER A 132 0.31 12.99 0.08
C SER A 132 0.27 13.71 -1.27
N LYS A 133 -0.18 14.97 -1.27
CA LYS A 133 -0.35 15.74 -2.51
C LYS A 133 0.94 15.92 -3.29
N ASP A 134 2.08 15.94 -2.61
CA ASP A 134 3.41 16.08 -3.21
C ASP A 134 4.12 14.74 -3.46
N ASN A 135 3.43 13.63 -3.25
CA ASN A 135 3.99 12.31 -3.51
C ASN A 135 3.99 12.02 -5.02
N TYR A 136 5.13 11.56 -5.53
CA TYR A 136 5.26 11.17 -6.94
C TYR A 136 4.25 10.09 -7.37
N ALA A 137 3.78 9.27 -6.42
CA ALA A 137 2.82 8.20 -6.72
C ALA A 137 1.42 8.70 -7.06
N LEU A 138 1.11 9.98 -6.80
CA LEU A 138 -0.21 10.53 -7.10
C LEU A 138 -0.60 10.35 -8.57
N SER A 139 0.33 10.59 -9.49
CA SER A 139 0.07 10.40 -10.91
C SER A 139 -0.15 8.93 -11.26
N LEU A 140 0.56 8.01 -10.62
CA LEU A 140 0.36 6.59 -10.79
C LEU A 140 -1.07 6.19 -10.40
N TYR A 141 -1.54 6.66 -9.25
CA TYR A 141 -2.88 6.33 -8.79
C TYR A 141 -3.96 6.87 -9.72
N ARG A 142 -3.79 8.10 -10.22
CA ARG A 142 -4.70 8.67 -11.23
C ARG A 142 -4.74 7.83 -12.51
N GLN A 143 -3.57 7.40 -12.99
CA GLN A 143 -3.48 6.55 -14.18
C GLN A 143 -4.14 5.19 -13.96
N GLN A 144 -4.15 4.69 -12.73
CA GLN A 144 -4.79 3.44 -12.37
C GLN A 144 -6.27 3.58 -12.03
N GLY A 145 -6.86 4.75 -12.28
CA GLY A 145 -8.30 4.96 -12.16
C GLY A 145 -8.77 5.44 -10.78
N PHE A 146 -7.85 5.75 -9.87
CA PHE A 146 -8.22 6.36 -8.60
C PHE A 146 -8.53 7.84 -8.79
N GLN A 147 -9.58 8.31 -8.11
CA GLN A 147 -10.02 9.70 -8.18
C GLN A 147 -10.01 10.30 -6.77
N GLU A 148 -9.76 11.60 -6.67
CA GLU A 148 -9.81 12.28 -5.39
C GLU A 148 -11.24 12.21 -4.84
N TYR A 149 -11.37 11.73 -3.61
CA TYR A 149 -12.63 11.64 -2.88
C TYR A 149 -12.71 12.74 -1.82
N SER A 150 -11.65 12.93 -1.03
CA SER A 150 -11.59 14.01 -0.05
C SER A 150 -10.22 14.66 -0.04
N ASP A 151 -10.20 15.93 0.32
CA ASP A 151 -9.01 16.78 0.37
C ASP A 151 -8.75 17.11 1.85
N ASP A 152 -7.64 16.64 2.39
CA ASP A 152 -7.27 16.76 3.79
C ASP A 152 -6.00 17.61 3.96
N GLU A 153 -5.99 18.82 3.42
CA GLU A 153 -4.86 19.76 3.45
C GLU A 153 -3.63 19.24 2.69
N ASP A 154 -2.87 18.30 3.30
CA ASP A 154 -1.61 17.79 2.75
C ASP A 154 -1.78 16.51 1.95
N SER A 155 -2.95 15.91 1.97
CA SER A 155 -3.19 14.61 1.34
C SER A 155 -4.58 14.51 0.72
N PHE A 156 -4.72 13.52 -0.16
CA PHE A 156 -6.02 13.10 -0.67
C PHE A 156 -6.36 11.72 -0.15
N THR A 157 -7.64 11.48 0.14
CA THR A 157 -8.19 10.13 0.13
C THR A 157 -8.70 9.92 -1.28
N MET A 158 -8.26 8.85 -1.92
CA MET A 158 -8.65 8.50 -3.28
C MET A 158 -9.49 7.25 -3.30
N LEU A 159 -10.34 7.13 -4.30
CA LEU A 159 -11.29 6.02 -4.45
C LEU A 159 -11.29 5.53 -5.88
N ARG A 160 -11.34 4.20 -6.03
CA ARG A 160 -11.52 3.56 -7.33
C ARG A 160 -12.63 2.54 -7.27
N ASP A 161 -13.51 2.56 -8.27
CA ASP A 161 -14.45 1.46 -8.53
C ASP A 161 -13.67 0.29 -9.14
N ILE A 162 -13.94 -0.90 -8.65
CA ILE A 162 -13.25 -2.11 -9.09
C ILE A 162 -14.11 -2.91 -10.07
#